data_42749736f704d8fe0d34061c8b6ef8af
#
_entry.id   42749736f704d8fe0d34061c8b6ef8af
#
_cell.length_a   1.000
_cell.length_b   1.000
_cell.length_c   1.000
_cell.angle_alpha   90.00
_cell.angle_beta   90.00
_cell.angle_gamma   90.00
#
_symmetry.space_group_name_H-M   'P 1'
#
loop_
_entity.id
_entity.type
_entity.pdbx_description
1 polymer ?
#
loop_
_entity_poly.entity_id
_entity_poly.type
_entity_poly.pdbx_seq_one_letter_code
_entity_poly.pdbx_strand_id
1 'polypeptide(L)'
;DGQVVVVYDNLEESWIAGIDAATGRENWRTARDEQRSWATPLVWANELRTEIVVPGMNRNRSYSLTGELLWEFDGRMSNLVIPSPFAAHGMVYIASGYVGDQHRPSFAITPGGAGDLAPEGLDGETSHI
;
A
#
# COMPACT_ATOMS: atom_id res chain seq x y z
N ASP A 1 8.97 12.83 10.65
CA ASP A 1 9.74 12.86 11.90
C ASP A 1 8.81 12.70 13.08
N GLY A 2 9.00 11.66 13.88
CA GLY A 2 8.24 11.45 15.12
C GLY A 2 6.79 10.97 14.93
N GLN A 3 6.47 10.34 13.82
CA GLN A 3 5.16 9.73 13.58
C GLN A 3 5.27 8.22 13.38
N VAL A 4 4.37 7.47 14.01
CA VAL A 4 4.16 6.04 13.76
C VAL A 4 2.93 5.90 12.87
N VAL A 5 3.05 5.11 11.81
CA VAL A 5 1.93 4.79 10.93
C VAL A 5 1.33 3.45 11.35
N VAL A 6 0.04 3.43 11.56
CA VAL A 6 -0.73 2.24 11.94
C VAL A 6 -1.75 1.93 10.86
N VAL A 7 -1.76 0.70 10.39
CA VAL A 7 -2.81 0.17 9.52
C VAL A 7 -3.64 -0.83 10.30
N TYR A 8 -4.94 -0.68 10.25
CA TYR A 8 -5.92 -1.56 10.88
C TYR A 8 -6.93 -1.99 9.82
N ASP A 9 -6.72 -3.17 9.27
CA ASP A 9 -7.59 -3.75 8.23
C ASP A 9 -8.27 -5.00 8.78
N ASN A 10 -9.60 -4.97 8.91
CA ASN A 10 -10.40 -6.12 9.30
C ASN A 10 -11.82 -6.08 8.67
N LEU A 11 -12.65 -7.06 9.00
CA LEU A 11 -13.98 -7.23 8.38
C LEU A 11 -15.03 -6.22 8.87
N GLU A 12 -14.83 -5.54 9.98
CA GLU A 12 -15.78 -4.61 10.57
C GLU A 12 -15.48 -3.17 10.16
N GLU A 13 -14.20 -2.79 10.24
CA GLU A 13 -13.73 -1.47 9.83
C GLU A 13 -12.28 -1.55 9.38
N SER A 14 -11.87 -0.64 8.51
CA SER A 14 -10.49 -0.52 8.06
C SER A 14 -10.06 0.93 8.00
N TRP A 15 -8.86 1.21 8.46
CA TRP A 15 -8.30 2.56 8.46
C TRP A 15 -6.77 2.54 8.50
N ILE A 16 -6.20 3.66 8.15
CA ILE A 16 -4.79 4.01 8.36
C ILE A 16 -4.73 5.28 9.19
N ALA A 17 -3.79 5.37 10.10
CA ALA A 17 -3.61 6.55 10.96
C ALA A 17 -2.14 6.89 11.19
N GLY A 18 -1.88 8.16 11.37
CA GLY A 18 -0.62 8.69 11.84
C GLY A 18 -0.69 9.07 13.31
N ILE A 19 0.18 8.48 14.12
CA ILE A 19 0.23 8.67 15.57
C ILE A 19 1.51 9.41 15.91
N ASP A 20 1.40 10.48 16.69
CA ASP A 20 2.57 11.18 17.23
C ASP A 20 3.38 10.24 18.14
N ALA A 21 4.64 10.01 17.81
CA ALA A 21 5.47 9.03 18.47
C ALA A 21 5.85 9.42 19.91
N ALA A 22 5.82 10.70 20.25
CA ALA A 22 6.18 11.19 21.57
C ALA A 22 4.98 11.18 22.54
N THR A 23 3.79 11.46 22.03
CA THR A 23 2.59 11.65 22.87
C THR A 23 1.56 10.55 22.75
N GLY A 24 1.62 9.73 21.69
CA GLY A 24 0.60 8.73 21.35
C GLY A 24 -0.69 9.33 20.79
N ARG A 25 -0.73 10.64 20.54
CA ARG A 25 -1.91 11.31 19.99
C ARG A 25 -2.07 10.99 18.52
N GLU A 26 -3.31 10.71 18.09
CA GLU A 26 -3.64 10.58 16.70
C GLU A 26 -3.57 11.94 15.99
N ASN A 27 -2.75 12.05 14.95
CA ASN A 27 -2.62 13.25 14.13
C ASN A 27 -3.65 13.29 13.00
N TRP A 28 -3.87 12.13 12.39
CA TRP A 28 -4.83 11.95 11.30
C TRP A 28 -5.29 10.50 11.20
N ARG A 29 -6.46 10.30 10.63
CA ARG A 29 -7.00 8.98 10.29
C ARG A 29 -7.71 9.03 8.95
N THR A 30 -7.48 8.03 8.11
CA THR A 30 -8.14 7.87 6.81
C THR A 30 -8.81 6.51 6.76
N ALA A 31 -10.09 6.48 6.43
CA ALA A 31 -10.85 5.25 6.25
C ALA A 31 -10.33 4.48 5.02
N ARG A 32 -10.37 3.16 5.11
CA ARG A 32 -10.05 2.22 4.02
C ARG A 32 -11.23 1.29 3.83
N ASP A 33 -11.35 0.69 2.65
CA ASP A 33 -12.34 -0.36 2.36
C ASP A 33 -11.63 -1.71 2.17
N GLU A 34 -10.83 -2.09 3.13
CA GLU A 34 -10.10 -3.35 3.12
C GLU A 34 -10.74 -4.38 4.05
N GLN A 35 -10.45 -5.64 3.78
CA GLN A 35 -10.82 -6.72 4.68
C GLN A 35 -9.67 -6.98 5.66
N ARG A 36 -8.93 -8.06 5.46
CA ARG A 36 -7.79 -8.43 6.29
C ARG A 36 -6.50 -8.27 5.53
N SER A 37 -5.54 -7.59 6.10
CA SER A 37 -4.19 -7.43 5.57
C SER A 37 -3.19 -7.68 6.70
N TRP A 38 -2.06 -8.28 6.36
CA TRP A 38 -0.96 -8.56 7.29
C TRP A 38 0.32 -7.84 6.89
N ALA A 39 0.31 -7.13 5.78
CA ALA A 39 1.46 -6.40 5.29
C ALA A 39 1.77 -5.17 6.17
N THR A 40 3.01 -4.97 6.50
CA THR A 40 3.46 -3.73 7.14
C THR A 40 3.55 -2.63 6.09
N PRO A 41 3.03 -1.42 6.37
CA PRO A 41 3.19 -0.29 5.45
C PRO A 41 4.66 0.09 5.28
N LEU A 42 5.01 0.56 4.09
CA LEU A 42 6.33 1.10 3.78
C LEU A 42 6.29 2.61 3.69
N VAL A 43 7.15 3.29 4.42
CA VAL A 43 7.44 4.72 4.18
C VAL A 43 8.49 4.77 3.07
N TRP A 44 8.07 5.18 1.88
CA TRP A 44 8.90 5.25 0.68
C TRP A 44 9.33 6.68 0.37
N ALA A 45 10.58 7.00 0.67
CA ALA A 45 11.20 8.24 0.23
C ALA A 45 11.77 8.02 -1.18
N ASN A 46 11.15 8.61 -2.17
CA ASN A 46 11.56 8.57 -3.56
C ASN A 46 12.02 9.96 -4.05
N GLU A 47 12.44 10.06 -5.30
CA GLU A 47 12.99 11.29 -5.87
C GLU A 47 11.98 12.46 -5.94
N LEU A 48 10.69 12.19 -5.89
CA LEU A 48 9.63 13.20 -6.01
C LEU A 48 8.99 13.55 -4.67
N ARG A 49 8.84 12.58 -3.78
CA ARG A 49 8.17 12.77 -2.48
C ARG A 49 8.41 11.60 -1.52
N THR A 50 7.98 11.78 -0.28
CA THR A 50 7.84 10.67 0.67
C THR A 50 6.37 10.27 0.76
N GLU A 51 6.09 8.98 0.63
CA GLU A 51 4.74 8.44 0.64
C GLU A 51 4.66 7.15 1.45
N ILE A 52 3.46 6.79 1.87
CA ILE A 52 3.18 5.59 2.67
C ILE A 52 2.47 4.59 1.75
N VAL A 53 3.16 3.52 1.40
CA VAL A 53 2.63 2.48 0.51
C VAL A 53 2.05 1.34 1.33
N VAL A 54 0.79 1.02 1.07
CA VAL A 54 0.03 0.00 1.81
C VAL A 54 -0.66 -0.95 0.85
N PRO A 55 -0.22 -2.20 0.77
CA PRO A 55 -0.95 -3.22 0.04
C PRO A 55 -2.31 -3.50 0.68
N GLY A 56 -3.28 -3.89 -0.13
CA GLY A 56 -4.58 -4.32 0.33
C GLY A 56 -5.19 -5.35 -0.60
N MET A 57 -6.14 -6.13 -0.13
CA MET A 57 -6.83 -7.14 -0.91
C MET A 57 -7.69 -6.49 -2.00
N ASN A 58 -8.44 -5.44 -1.65
CA ASN A 58 -9.29 -4.73 -2.59
C ASN A 58 -8.47 -3.78 -3.47
N ARG A 59 -7.60 -2.97 -2.86
CA ARG A 59 -6.76 -2.03 -3.60
C ARG A 59 -5.40 -1.82 -2.92
N ASN A 60 -4.36 -1.74 -3.71
CA ASN A 60 -3.07 -1.22 -3.25
C ASN A 60 -3.13 0.30 -3.25
N ARG A 61 -2.64 0.94 -2.20
CA ARG A 61 -2.76 2.40 -2.02
C ARG A 61 -1.48 3.04 -1.54
N SER A 62 -1.31 4.29 -1.92
CA SER A 62 -0.31 5.17 -1.35
C SER A 62 -0.94 6.41 -0.74
N TYR A 63 -0.41 6.85 0.37
CA TYR A 63 -0.86 8.01 1.12
C TYR A 63 0.28 9.00 1.34
N SER A 64 -0.08 10.28 1.47
CA SER A 64 0.84 11.30 1.97
C SER A 64 1.16 11.06 3.46
N LEU A 65 2.14 11.78 3.99
CA LEU A 65 2.43 11.75 5.43
C LEU A 65 1.33 12.39 6.30
N THR A 66 0.33 13.00 5.68
CA THR A 66 -0.86 13.58 6.33
C THR A 66 -2.13 12.76 6.07
N GLY A 67 -2.02 11.58 5.46
CA GLY A 67 -3.12 10.64 5.25
C GLY A 67 -3.97 10.87 4.00
N GLU A 68 -3.57 11.77 3.09
CA GLU A 68 -4.25 11.97 1.83
C GLU A 68 -3.93 10.81 0.87
N LEU A 69 -4.95 10.27 0.18
CA LEU A 69 -4.75 9.26 -0.86
C LEU A 69 -4.03 9.89 -2.05
N LEU A 70 -2.89 9.35 -2.43
CA LEU A 70 -2.09 9.81 -3.56
C LEU A 70 -2.39 9.03 -4.83
N TRP A 71 -2.38 7.71 -4.72
CA TRP A 71 -2.75 6.80 -5.80
C TRP A 71 -3.29 5.49 -5.24
N GLU A 72 -4.05 4.80 -6.06
CA GLU A 72 -4.50 3.43 -5.78
C GLU A 72 -4.63 2.63 -7.07
N PHE A 73 -4.67 1.30 -6.97
CA PHE A 73 -5.02 0.42 -8.07
C PHE A 73 -5.55 -0.93 -7.58
N ASP A 74 -6.42 -1.56 -8.39
CA ASP A 74 -6.84 -2.94 -8.21
C ASP A 74 -5.75 -3.87 -8.79
N GLY A 75 -4.99 -4.51 -7.93
CA GLY A 75 -3.95 -5.48 -8.30
C GLY A 75 -4.47 -6.91 -8.43
N ARG A 76 -5.77 -7.14 -8.30
CA ARG A 76 -6.36 -8.51 -8.19
C ARG A 76 -5.58 -9.34 -7.18
N MET A 77 -5.33 -8.75 -6.00
CA MET A 77 -4.52 -9.36 -4.96
C MET A 77 -5.18 -10.65 -4.44
N SER A 78 -4.38 -11.51 -3.86
CA SER A 78 -4.91 -12.71 -3.20
C SER A 78 -5.68 -12.36 -1.92
N ASN A 79 -6.44 -13.31 -1.40
CA ASN A 79 -7.20 -13.13 -0.15
C ASN A 79 -6.30 -12.87 1.08
N LEU A 80 -5.02 -13.22 0.99
CA LEU A 80 -4.04 -13.00 2.05
C LEU A 80 -2.89 -12.13 1.52
N VAL A 81 -2.95 -10.85 1.81
CA VAL A 81 -1.88 -9.90 1.50
C VAL A 81 -0.90 -9.90 2.67
N ILE A 82 0.10 -10.77 2.59
CA ILE A 82 1.09 -10.99 3.66
C ILE A 82 2.40 -10.25 3.38
N PRO A 83 2.96 -10.28 2.15
CA PRO A 83 4.25 -9.65 1.88
C PRO A 83 4.19 -8.14 2.11
N SER A 84 5.11 -7.63 2.91
CA SER A 84 5.29 -6.19 3.05
C SER A 84 5.98 -5.62 1.81
N PRO A 85 5.60 -4.43 1.35
CA PRO A 85 6.27 -3.78 0.24
C PRO A 85 7.73 -3.45 0.59
N PHE A 86 8.56 -3.36 -0.43
CA PHE A 86 9.94 -2.90 -0.27
C PHE A 86 10.34 -1.99 -1.43
N ALA A 87 11.32 -1.12 -1.20
CA ALA A 87 11.85 -0.22 -2.21
C ALA A 87 13.27 -0.62 -2.62
N ALA A 88 13.51 -0.66 -3.93
CA ALA A 88 14.82 -0.88 -4.51
C ALA A 88 14.89 -0.28 -5.92
N HIS A 89 16.07 0.11 -6.38
CA HIS A 89 16.30 0.60 -7.74
C HIS A 89 15.38 1.78 -8.15
N GLY A 90 15.01 2.63 -7.19
CA GLY A 90 14.12 3.77 -7.45
C GLY A 90 12.63 3.42 -7.56
N MET A 91 12.24 2.16 -7.37
CA MET A 91 10.87 1.66 -7.46
C MET A 91 10.41 1.10 -6.12
N VAL A 92 9.10 1.00 -5.93
CA VAL A 92 8.49 0.21 -4.87
C VAL A 92 7.90 -1.08 -5.45
N TYR A 93 8.09 -2.17 -4.74
CA TYR A 93 7.60 -3.50 -5.12
C TYR A 93 6.51 -3.94 -4.15
N ILE A 94 5.38 -4.36 -4.72
CA ILE A 94 4.22 -4.87 -3.99
C ILE A 94 3.94 -6.28 -4.49
N ALA A 95 3.67 -7.20 -3.57
CA ALA A 95 3.30 -8.57 -3.91
C ALA A 95 2.18 -9.07 -3.00
N SER A 96 1.53 -10.15 -3.42
CA SER A 96 0.54 -10.82 -2.61
C SER A 96 0.65 -12.34 -2.73
N GLY A 97 -0.02 -13.06 -1.82
CA GLY A 97 -0.06 -14.49 -1.81
C GLY A 97 0.57 -15.13 -0.56
N TYR A 98 0.31 -16.40 -0.39
CA TYR A 98 0.85 -17.25 0.67
C TYR A 98 1.14 -18.65 0.10
N VAL A 99 1.69 -19.56 0.91
CA VAL A 99 2.20 -20.87 0.45
C VAL A 99 1.16 -21.69 -0.32
N GLY A 100 -0.12 -21.63 0.03
CA GLY A 100 -1.20 -22.36 -0.64
C GLY A 100 -1.86 -21.64 -1.80
N ASP A 101 -1.46 -20.40 -2.10
CA ASP A 101 -2.09 -19.58 -3.13
C ASP A 101 -1.48 -19.83 -4.51
N GLN A 102 -2.32 -20.05 -5.52
CA GLN A 102 -1.88 -20.20 -6.91
C GLN A 102 -1.73 -18.84 -7.61
N HIS A 103 -2.46 -17.83 -7.15
CA HIS A 103 -2.41 -16.47 -7.69
C HIS A 103 -1.57 -15.58 -6.80
N ARG A 104 -0.41 -15.14 -7.29
CA ARG A 104 0.58 -14.36 -6.54
C ARG A 104 1.04 -13.16 -7.37
N PRO A 105 0.18 -12.16 -7.57
CA PRO A 105 0.56 -10.98 -8.34
C PRO A 105 1.69 -10.21 -7.65
N SER A 106 2.53 -9.61 -8.47
CA SER A 106 3.59 -8.71 -8.01
C SER A 106 3.73 -7.54 -8.98
N PHE A 107 4.00 -6.37 -8.45
CA PHE A 107 4.07 -5.10 -9.18
C PHE A 107 5.34 -4.35 -8.82
N ALA A 108 5.91 -3.66 -9.79
CA ALA A 108 6.95 -2.66 -9.61
C ALA A 108 6.37 -1.30 -10.02
N ILE A 109 6.45 -0.32 -9.15
CA ILE A 109 5.81 0.98 -9.35
C ILE A 109 6.89 2.06 -9.31
N THR A 110 6.91 2.90 -10.34
CA THR A 110 7.80 4.06 -10.43
C THR A 110 7.25 5.25 -9.62
N PRO A 111 8.09 6.19 -9.18
CA PRO A 111 7.64 7.43 -8.55
C PRO A 111 6.70 8.25 -9.44
N GLY A 112 5.81 9.01 -8.82
CA GLY A 112 4.96 9.97 -9.52
C GLY A 112 3.54 9.49 -9.80
N GLY A 113 3.18 8.28 -9.37
CA GLY A 113 1.80 7.79 -9.48
C GLY A 113 0.79 8.77 -8.87
N ALA A 114 -0.38 8.94 -9.49
CA ALA A 114 -1.46 9.79 -9.01
C ALA A 114 -2.83 9.25 -9.46
N GLY A 115 -3.81 9.32 -8.57
CA GLY A 115 -5.17 8.85 -8.86
C GLY A 115 -5.30 7.34 -8.99
N ASP A 116 -6.22 6.88 -9.82
CA ASP A 116 -6.41 5.44 -10.09
C ASP A 116 -5.39 5.01 -11.16
N LEU A 117 -4.45 4.16 -10.75
CA LEU A 117 -3.48 3.58 -11.65
C LEU A 117 -4.10 2.33 -12.28
N ALA A 118 -4.26 2.32 -13.58
CA ALA A 118 -4.62 1.11 -14.31
C ALA A 118 -3.33 0.30 -14.57
N PRO A 119 -3.11 -0.84 -13.90
CA PRO A 119 -1.96 -1.68 -14.24
C PRO A 119 -2.16 -2.21 -15.67
N GLU A 120 -1.35 -1.72 -16.59
CA GLU A 120 -1.31 -2.32 -17.92
C GLU A 120 -0.78 -3.75 -17.76
N GLY A 121 -1.34 -4.74 -18.43
CA GLY A 121 -0.81 -6.10 -18.47
C GLY A 121 -1.35 -7.08 -17.42
N LEU A 122 -2.45 -6.79 -16.73
CA LEU A 122 -3.17 -7.81 -15.95
C LEU A 122 -3.68 -8.96 -16.83
N ASP A 123 -3.67 -8.81 -18.13
CA ASP A 123 -4.08 -9.82 -19.13
C ASP A 123 -2.89 -10.64 -19.70
N GLY A 124 -1.72 -10.58 -19.08
CA GLY A 124 -0.54 -11.39 -19.41
C GLY A 124 0.51 -10.71 -20.27
N GLU A 125 0.36 -9.45 -20.60
CA GLU A 125 1.42 -8.64 -21.20
C GLU A 125 2.20 -7.87 -20.13
N THR A 126 3.52 -7.80 -20.30
CA THR A 126 4.43 -7.07 -19.41
C THR A 126 4.09 -5.58 -19.41
N SER A 127 3.54 -5.11 -18.33
CA SER A 127 3.31 -3.70 -18.13
C SER A 127 4.37 -3.11 -17.20
N HIS A 128 4.82 -1.95 -17.58
CA HIS A 128 5.64 -1.09 -16.72
C HIS A 128 4.70 -0.19 -15.90
N ILE A 129 4.22 -0.69 -14.76
CA ILE A 129 3.62 0.21 -13.79
C ILE A 129 4.73 1.06 -13.19
#